data_fa261e767cf213f3ee32b8efec2d12af
#
_entry.id   fa261e767cf213f3ee32b8efec2d12af
#
_cell.length_a   1.000
_cell.length_b   1.000
_cell.length_c   1.000
_cell.angle_alpha   90.00
_cell.angle_beta   90.00
_cell.angle_gamma   90.00
#
_symmetry.space_group_name_H-M   'P 1'
#
loop_
_entity.id
_entity.type
_entity.pdbx_description
1 polymer ?
#
loop_
_entity_poly.entity_id
_entity_poly.type
_entity_poly.pdbx_seq_one_letter_code
_entity_poly.pdbx_strand_id
1 'polypeptide(L)'
;VRPSDSIEHVQQLMAAEGWGQIPVLPDGAEDQPAARLPIGIVTRTDLLNALFRSPPEATETNLRERLAHSFSPELWALVLVVSDTAARLKMPVYFVGGLVRDLLLDKAPTDLDLVVEGDAIVLVGDLRERFGGEVHSHDRFGTAKWSLGPETYAALLDAAEGSPELPRPDDEGQPGHRLDPPAQIDFVTARKEFYRRPTALPDVEPGSIKLDLHRRDFTINTLAVRLDGAYLGQLLDFYGGRRDMRRGIIRVLHSLSFIDDPTRILRAVRLEQRLGFAIEPGTAGLIADALPMLDRVTGERIRSEIELALLEADPVRVMERLDELVVLAHLAPGVSWRPETAAVFERVPSFVDNPL
;
A
#
# COMPACT_ATOMS: atom_id res chain seq x y z
N VAL A 1 2.38 -30.96 6.97
CA VAL A 1 1.21 -30.79 7.84
C VAL A 1 -0.07 -30.81 7.01
N ARG A 2 -1.23 -30.93 7.62
CA ARG A 2 -2.56 -31.00 7.02
C ARG A 2 -3.47 -29.91 7.56
N PRO A 3 -4.56 -29.56 6.88
CA PRO A 3 -5.53 -28.60 7.39
C PRO A 3 -6.15 -28.99 8.74
N SER A 4 -6.24 -30.29 9.03
CA SER A 4 -6.75 -30.83 10.29
C SER A 4 -5.74 -30.81 11.44
N ASP A 5 -4.44 -30.54 11.20
CA ASP A 5 -3.42 -30.52 12.24
C ASP A 5 -3.59 -29.26 13.13
N SER A 6 -3.34 -29.42 14.43
CA SER A 6 -3.41 -28.32 15.37
C SER A 6 -2.23 -27.35 15.21
N ILE A 7 -2.43 -26.10 15.62
CA ILE A 7 -1.39 -25.06 15.61
C ILE A 7 -0.20 -25.46 16.47
N GLU A 8 -0.46 -26.10 17.61
CA GLU A 8 0.57 -26.61 18.53
C GLU A 8 1.43 -27.70 17.88
N HIS A 9 0.83 -28.58 17.09
CA HIS A 9 1.57 -29.59 16.33
C HIS A 9 2.49 -28.97 15.29
N VAL A 10 1.98 -27.98 14.54
CA VAL A 10 2.77 -27.24 13.55
C VAL A 10 3.93 -26.50 14.21
N GLN A 11 3.68 -25.88 15.38
CA GLN A 11 4.71 -25.19 16.16
C GLN A 11 5.82 -26.14 16.63
N GLN A 12 5.44 -27.32 17.19
CA GLN A 12 6.39 -28.31 17.64
C GLN A 12 7.26 -28.81 16.49
N LEU A 13 6.66 -29.07 15.33
CA LEU A 13 7.37 -29.53 14.16
C LEU A 13 8.35 -28.48 13.63
N MET A 14 7.95 -27.21 13.56
CA MET A 14 8.83 -26.11 13.17
C MET A 14 9.99 -25.92 14.14
N ALA A 15 9.74 -26.08 15.43
CA ALA A 15 10.78 -25.93 16.45
C ALA A 15 11.76 -27.10 16.44
N ALA A 16 11.27 -28.34 16.31
CA ALA A 16 12.10 -29.55 16.32
C ALA A 16 13.02 -29.63 15.10
N GLU A 17 12.49 -29.30 13.92
CA GLU A 17 13.20 -29.45 12.66
C GLU A 17 13.90 -28.13 12.20
N GLY A 18 13.74 -27.04 12.93
CA GLY A 18 14.31 -25.75 12.57
C GLY A 18 13.71 -25.09 11.30
N TRP A 19 12.57 -25.59 10.83
CA TRP A 19 11.96 -25.12 9.59
C TRP A 19 11.26 -23.76 9.75
N GLY A 20 11.45 -22.89 8.77
CA GLY A 20 10.74 -21.60 8.69
C GLY A 20 9.38 -21.69 8.00
N GLN A 21 9.18 -22.76 7.22
CA GLN A 21 8.00 -22.99 6.39
C GLN A 21 7.70 -24.49 6.32
N ILE A 22 6.42 -24.84 6.30
CA ILE A 22 5.96 -26.23 6.16
C ILE A 22 4.86 -26.30 5.10
N PRO A 23 4.99 -27.18 4.07
CA PRO A 23 3.92 -27.38 3.10
C PRO A 23 2.70 -28.02 3.75
N VAL A 24 1.51 -27.58 3.34
CA VAL A 24 0.21 -28.14 3.74
C VAL A 24 -0.25 -29.10 2.66
N LEU A 25 -0.46 -30.36 3.01
CA LEU A 25 -1.00 -31.38 2.12
C LEU A 25 -2.50 -31.58 2.39
N PRO A 26 -3.29 -32.01 1.40
CA PRO A 26 -4.70 -32.34 1.61
C PRO A 26 -4.86 -33.45 2.66
N ASP A 27 -5.98 -33.44 3.36
CA ASP A 27 -6.34 -34.58 4.24
C ASP A 27 -6.52 -35.84 3.39
N GLY A 28 -6.03 -36.99 3.89
CA GLY A 28 -6.11 -38.28 3.17
C GLY A 28 -5.08 -38.47 2.05
N ALA A 29 -4.05 -37.63 1.95
CA ALA A 29 -3.00 -37.72 0.90
C ALA A 29 -2.09 -38.94 1.00
N GLU A 30 -2.24 -39.80 2.01
CA GLU A 30 -1.37 -40.99 2.22
C GLU A 30 -1.62 -42.09 1.19
N ASP A 31 -2.87 -42.23 0.75
CA ASP A 31 -3.30 -43.36 -0.09
C ASP A 31 -3.31 -43.05 -1.61
N GLN A 32 -3.05 -41.81 -2.02
CA GLN A 32 -3.08 -41.43 -3.42
C GLN A 32 -1.85 -40.58 -3.82
N PRO A 33 -0.97 -41.05 -4.74
CA PRO A 33 0.20 -40.30 -5.18
C PRO A 33 -0.10 -38.94 -5.80
N ALA A 34 -1.25 -38.81 -6.46
CA ALA A 34 -1.68 -37.54 -7.05
C ALA A 34 -2.13 -36.49 -6.01
N ALA A 35 -2.47 -36.87 -4.80
CA ALA A 35 -2.89 -36.00 -3.71
C ALA A 35 -1.72 -35.44 -2.89
N ARG A 36 -0.46 -35.71 -3.27
CA ARG A 36 0.75 -35.22 -2.58
C ARG A 36 1.17 -33.81 -2.98
N LEU A 37 0.42 -33.13 -3.81
CA LEU A 37 0.70 -31.73 -4.14
C LEU A 37 0.30 -30.82 -2.98
N PRO A 38 1.19 -29.95 -2.51
CA PRO A 38 0.85 -29.00 -1.46
C PRO A 38 -0.29 -28.06 -1.90
N ILE A 39 -1.28 -27.91 -1.02
CA ILE A 39 -2.39 -26.97 -1.19
C ILE A 39 -2.11 -25.61 -0.57
N GLY A 40 -0.98 -25.47 0.15
CA GLY A 40 -0.55 -24.24 0.79
C GLY A 40 0.77 -24.41 1.52
N ILE A 41 1.23 -23.33 2.13
CA ILE A 41 2.42 -23.29 2.99
C ILE A 41 2.04 -22.55 4.27
N VAL A 42 2.43 -23.07 5.43
CA VAL A 42 2.39 -22.38 6.72
C VAL A 42 3.78 -21.87 7.05
N THR A 43 3.89 -20.60 7.38
CA THR A 43 5.15 -19.96 7.79
C THR A 43 5.18 -19.72 9.30
N ARG A 44 6.37 -19.44 9.86
CA ARG A 44 6.50 -18.98 11.27
C ARG A 44 5.65 -17.74 11.54
N THR A 45 5.55 -16.84 10.57
CA THR A 45 4.74 -15.62 10.68
C THR A 45 3.24 -15.95 10.79
N ASP A 46 2.74 -16.92 10.02
CA ASP A 46 1.35 -17.37 10.12
C ASP A 46 1.06 -17.96 11.49
N LEU A 47 2.01 -18.74 12.00
CA LEU A 47 1.93 -19.36 13.33
C LEU A 47 1.92 -18.30 14.43
N LEU A 48 2.82 -17.31 14.37
CA LEU A 48 2.85 -16.20 15.30
C LEU A 48 1.56 -15.39 15.23
N ASN A 49 1.07 -15.08 14.03
CA ASN A 49 -0.19 -14.39 13.85
C ASN A 49 -1.39 -15.18 14.41
N ALA A 50 -1.38 -16.50 14.33
CA ALA A 50 -2.43 -17.33 14.89
C ALA A 50 -2.38 -17.41 16.41
N LEU A 51 -1.18 -17.51 16.99
CA LEU A 51 -0.96 -17.58 18.45
C LEU A 51 -1.19 -16.26 19.17
N PHE A 52 -0.86 -15.14 18.50
CA PHE A 52 -1.02 -13.80 19.07
C PHE A 52 -2.27 -13.07 18.54
N ARG A 53 -3.24 -13.80 17.99
CA ARG A 53 -4.55 -13.22 17.74
C ARG A 53 -5.16 -12.80 19.07
N SER A 54 -4.98 -11.52 19.42
CA SER A 54 -5.88 -10.86 20.35
C SER A 54 -7.28 -10.96 19.76
N PRO A 55 -8.33 -11.18 20.57
CA PRO A 55 -9.69 -11.07 20.08
C PRO A 55 -9.83 -9.74 19.34
N PRO A 56 -10.57 -9.67 18.24
CA PRO A 56 -10.77 -8.42 17.55
C PRO A 56 -11.38 -7.43 18.56
N GLU A 57 -10.59 -6.46 18.99
CA GLU A 57 -11.16 -5.27 19.61
C GLU A 57 -12.23 -4.78 18.65
N ALA A 58 -13.37 -4.33 19.20
CA ALA A 58 -14.45 -3.71 18.45
C ALA A 58 -13.90 -2.44 17.77
N THR A 59 -13.26 -2.63 16.64
CA THR A 59 -12.59 -1.61 15.86
C THR A 59 -13.44 -1.36 14.65
N GLU A 60 -13.58 -0.11 14.31
CA GLU A 60 -14.25 0.35 13.09
C GLU A 60 -13.83 -0.53 11.91
N THR A 61 -14.75 -1.37 11.45
CA THR A 61 -14.52 -2.30 10.34
C THR A 61 -15.05 -1.75 9.03
N ASN A 62 -15.76 -0.62 9.10
CA ASN A 62 -16.30 0.08 7.94
C ASN A 62 -15.95 1.57 8.03
N LEU A 63 -15.33 2.09 6.99
CA LEU A 63 -14.84 3.47 6.88
C LEU A 63 -15.73 4.32 5.95
N ARG A 64 -16.93 3.87 5.62
CA ARG A 64 -17.82 4.56 4.67
C ARG A 64 -18.12 6.00 5.09
N GLU A 65 -18.55 6.20 6.32
CA GLU A 65 -18.84 7.54 6.84
C GLU A 65 -17.58 8.42 6.86
N ARG A 66 -16.46 7.86 7.28
CA ARG A 66 -15.17 8.56 7.29
C ARG A 66 -14.73 8.99 5.88
N LEU A 67 -14.88 8.14 4.87
CA LEU A 67 -14.63 8.47 3.46
C LEU A 67 -15.54 9.61 3.00
N ALA A 68 -16.87 9.51 3.26
CA ALA A 68 -17.83 10.52 2.87
C ALA A 68 -17.54 11.90 3.48
N HIS A 69 -17.04 11.95 4.73
CA HIS A 69 -16.66 13.21 5.39
C HIS A 69 -15.31 13.76 4.91
N SER A 70 -14.38 12.89 4.50
CA SER A 70 -13.04 13.27 4.08
C SER A 70 -12.95 13.70 2.61
N PHE A 71 -13.96 13.40 1.80
CA PHE A 71 -13.99 13.70 0.37
C PHE A 71 -14.93 14.86 0.06
N SER A 72 -14.61 15.60 -1.01
CA SER A 72 -15.56 16.56 -1.57
C SER A 72 -16.80 15.84 -2.12
N PRO A 73 -17.94 16.53 -2.30
CA PRO A 73 -19.14 15.93 -2.91
C PRO A 73 -18.88 15.29 -4.28
N GLU A 74 -18.05 15.92 -5.10
CA GLU A 74 -17.69 15.46 -6.44
C GLU A 74 -16.88 14.15 -6.36
N LEU A 75 -15.90 14.11 -5.46
CA LEU A 75 -15.07 12.93 -5.27
C LEU A 75 -15.88 11.78 -4.66
N TRP A 76 -16.80 12.11 -3.74
CA TRP A 76 -17.69 11.08 -3.17
C TRP A 76 -18.68 10.54 -4.21
N ALA A 77 -19.25 11.39 -5.07
CA ALA A 77 -20.09 10.98 -6.19
C ALA A 77 -19.34 10.01 -7.12
N LEU A 78 -18.07 10.31 -7.43
CA LEU A 78 -17.23 9.39 -8.20
C LEU A 78 -17.07 8.04 -7.49
N VAL A 79 -16.82 8.01 -6.18
CA VAL A 79 -16.72 6.75 -5.42
C VAL A 79 -18.01 5.94 -5.50
N LEU A 80 -19.18 6.59 -5.39
CA LEU A 80 -20.46 5.92 -5.48
C LEU A 80 -20.71 5.34 -6.89
N VAL A 81 -20.38 6.08 -7.93
CA VAL A 81 -20.51 5.63 -9.33
C VAL A 81 -19.55 4.48 -9.63
N VAL A 82 -18.31 4.57 -9.16
CA VAL A 82 -17.33 3.48 -9.28
C VAL A 82 -17.82 2.25 -8.53
N SER A 83 -18.39 2.41 -7.33
CA SER A 83 -18.96 1.33 -6.52
C SER A 83 -20.07 0.59 -7.25
N ASP A 84 -21.02 1.32 -7.83
CA ASP A 84 -22.15 0.75 -8.61
C ASP A 84 -21.64 0.02 -9.86
N THR A 85 -20.74 0.66 -10.61
CA THR A 85 -20.16 0.07 -11.82
C THR A 85 -19.39 -1.20 -11.51
N ALA A 86 -18.57 -1.20 -10.47
CA ALA A 86 -17.81 -2.35 -10.00
C ALA A 86 -18.72 -3.51 -9.57
N ALA A 87 -19.78 -3.22 -8.84
CA ALA A 87 -20.77 -4.22 -8.43
C ALA A 87 -21.48 -4.84 -9.65
N ARG A 88 -21.89 -4.02 -10.62
CA ARG A 88 -22.55 -4.46 -11.86
C ARG A 88 -21.62 -5.35 -12.71
N LEU A 89 -20.36 -4.99 -12.82
CA LEU A 89 -19.36 -5.76 -13.56
C LEU A 89 -18.80 -6.96 -12.75
N LYS A 90 -19.14 -7.08 -11.47
CA LYS A 90 -18.62 -8.08 -10.54
C LYS A 90 -17.09 -8.02 -10.42
N MET A 91 -16.54 -6.84 -10.42
CA MET A 91 -15.12 -6.54 -10.27
C MET A 91 -14.89 -5.79 -8.96
N PRO A 92 -14.46 -6.45 -7.87
CA PRO A 92 -14.16 -5.76 -6.62
C PRO A 92 -13.12 -4.65 -6.83
N VAL A 93 -13.38 -3.47 -6.25
CA VAL A 93 -12.50 -2.30 -6.30
C VAL A 93 -12.13 -1.87 -4.90
N TYR A 94 -10.90 -1.40 -4.74
CA TYR A 94 -10.33 -1.06 -3.44
C TYR A 94 -9.54 0.24 -3.49
N PHE A 95 -9.72 1.07 -2.46
CA PHE A 95 -8.67 2.00 -2.08
C PHE A 95 -7.58 1.27 -1.32
N VAL A 96 -6.31 1.63 -1.54
CA VAL A 96 -5.18 0.90 -0.95
C VAL A 96 -4.07 1.85 -0.49
N GLY A 97 -3.21 1.36 0.39
CA GLY A 97 -1.93 1.97 0.71
C GLY A 97 -2.01 3.28 1.48
N GLY A 98 -1.35 4.30 0.96
CA GLY A 98 -1.18 5.60 1.60
C GLY A 98 -2.49 6.27 1.97
N LEU A 99 -3.46 6.27 1.07
CA LEU A 99 -4.78 6.86 1.31
C LEU A 99 -5.46 6.24 2.54
N VAL A 100 -5.51 4.91 2.61
CA VAL A 100 -6.19 4.21 3.73
C VAL A 100 -5.45 4.44 5.05
N ARG A 101 -4.12 4.43 5.01
CA ARG A 101 -3.28 4.77 6.17
C ARG A 101 -3.54 6.19 6.65
N ASP A 102 -3.49 7.17 5.76
CA ASP A 102 -3.62 8.58 6.11
C ASP A 102 -5.03 8.90 6.59
N LEU A 103 -6.05 8.31 5.97
CA LEU A 103 -7.43 8.37 6.45
C LEU A 103 -7.57 7.85 7.89
N LEU A 104 -6.93 6.72 8.23
CA LEU A 104 -6.97 6.15 9.58
C LEU A 104 -6.14 6.95 10.60
N LEU A 105 -5.19 7.77 10.15
CA LEU A 105 -4.37 8.67 10.96
C LEU A 105 -4.98 10.08 11.07
N ASP A 106 -6.20 10.31 10.56
CA ASP A 106 -6.85 11.63 10.48
C ASP A 106 -5.97 12.67 9.76
N LYS A 107 -5.19 12.22 8.77
CA LYS A 107 -4.39 13.06 7.89
C LYS A 107 -5.10 13.21 6.55
N ALA A 108 -4.90 14.37 5.90
CA ALA A 108 -5.39 14.56 4.54
C ALA A 108 -4.68 13.56 3.60
N PRO A 109 -5.41 12.68 2.89
CA PRO A 109 -4.81 11.80 1.90
C PRO A 109 -4.32 12.62 0.70
N THR A 110 -3.18 12.20 0.13
CA THR A 110 -2.55 12.91 -1.00
C THR A 110 -2.79 12.25 -2.34
N ASP A 111 -2.91 10.93 -2.35
CA ASP A 111 -2.99 10.14 -3.60
C ASP A 111 -4.19 9.20 -3.57
N LEU A 112 -4.83 9.03 -4.71
CA LEU A 112 -5.98 8.14 -4.93
C LEU A 112 -5.55 6.96 -5.81
N ASP A 113 -5.16 5.86 -5.14
CA ASP A 113 -4.85 4.61 -5.82
C ASP A 113 -6.04 3.64 -5.75
N LEU A 114 -6.60 3.31 -6.91
CA LEU A 114 -7.67 2.33 -7.06
C LEU A 114 -7.12 1.02 -7.62
N VAL A 115 -7.31 -0.05 -6.86
CA VAL A 115 -6.96 -1.41 -7.31
C VAL A 115 -8.23 -2.18 -7.64
N VAL A 116 -8.26 -2.77 -8.83
CA VAL A 116 -9.38 -3.55 -9.37
C VAL A 116 -9.04 -5.04 -9.35
N GLU A 117 -9.79 -5.84 -8.63
CA GLU A 117 -9.71 -7.30 -8.72
C GLU A 117 -10.55 -7.77 -9.91
N GLY A 118 -9.93 -7.67 -11.07
CA GLY A 118 -10.53 -7.81 -12.40
C GLY A 118 -9.72 -7.04 -13.43
N ASP A 119 -10.35 -6.64 -14.52
CA ASP A 119 -9.71 -5.83 -15.57
C ASP A 119 -10.02 -4.33 -15.36
N ALA A 120 -9.02 -3.57 -14.91
CA ALA A 120 -9.13 -2.14 -14.68
C ALA A 120 -9.46 -1.36 -15.97
N ILE A 121 -8.96 -1.83 -17.12
CA ILE A 121 -9.18 -1.16 -18.42
C ILE A 121 -10.66 -1.30 -18.83
N VAL A 122 -11.23 -2.47 -18.62
CA VAL A 122 -12.66 -2.72 -18.89
C VAL A 122 -13.54 -1.87 -17.97
N LEU A 123 -13.21 -1.80 -16.66
CA LEU A 123 -13.97 -0.98 -15.71
C LEU A 123 -13.95 0.49 -16.11
N VAL A 124 -12.76 1.04 -16.40
CA VAL A 124 -12.60 2.45 -16.75
C VAL A 124 -13.19 2.75 -18.13
N GLY A 125 -13.16 1.78 -19.06
CA GLY A 125 -13.83 1.88 -20.34
C GLY A 125 -15.33 2.10 -20.20
N ASP A 126 -16.01 1.32 -19.35
CA ASP A 126 -17.45 1.47 -19.06
C ASP A 126 -17.74 2.84 -18.38
N LEU A 127 -16.92 3.27 -17.44
CA LEU A 127 -17.06 4.58 -16.80
C LEU A 127 -16.95 5.72 -17.82
N ARG A 128 -15.94 5.67 -18.71
CA ARG A 128 -15.75 6.65 -19.78
C ARG A 128 -16.94 6.70 -20.75
N GLU A 129 -17.46 5.54 -21.15
CA GLU A 129 -18.63 5.49 -22.07
C GLU A 129 -19.86 6.15 -21.47
N ARG A 130 -20.05 6.05 -20.16
CA ARG A 130 -21.20 6.60 -19.45
C ARG A 130 -21.04 8.07 -19.02
N PHE A 131 -19.83 8.45 -18.63
CA PHE A 131 -19.60 9.75 -17.97
C PHE A 131 -18.60 10.66 -18.71
N GLY A 132 -18.03 10.18 -19.81
CA GLY A 132 -17.02 10.95 -20.56
C GLY A 132 -15.63 10.92 -19.92
N GLY A 133 -14.85 11.96 -20.21
CA GLY A 133 -13.44 12.02 -19.82
C GLY A 133 -12.52 11.31 -20.80
N GLU A 134 -11.21 11.42 -20.58
CA GLU A 134 -10.19 10.79 -21.42
C GLU A 134 -9.53 9.62 -20.67
N VAL A 135 -9.25 8.53 -21.38
CA VAL A 135 -8.64 7.32 -20.79
C VAL A 135 -7.34 7.00 -21.53
N HIS A 136 -6.27 6.87 -20.77
CA HIS A 136 -4.99 6.33 -21.24
C HIS A 136 -4.75 4.99 -20.55
N SER A 137 -4.69 3.91 -21.32
CA SER A 137 -4.45 2.55 -20.81
C SER A 137 -3.09 2.01 -21.20
N HIS A 138 -2.55 1.12 -20.38
CA HIS A 138 -1.35 0.34 -20.64
C HIS A 138 -1.65 -1.14 -20.45
N ASP A 139 -2.00 -1.83 -21.54
CA ASP A 139 -2.43 -3.23 -21.51
C ASP A 139 -1.42 -4.16 -20.84
N ARG A 140 -0.13 -3.94 -21.11
CA ARG A 140 0.95 -4.75 -20.52
C ARG A 140 0.93 -4.77 -18.98
N PHE A 141 0.49 -3.69 -18.36
CA PHE A 141 0.50 -3.53 -16.90
C PHE A 141 -0.91 -3.58 -16.31
N GLY A 142 -1.95 -3.71 -17.13
CA GLY A 142 -3.34 -3.70 -16.70
C GLY A 142 -3.68 -2.41 -15.94
N THR A 143 -3.21 -1.26 -16.43
CA THR A 143 -3.45 0.04 -15.79
C THR A 143 -4.25 0.95 -16.71
N ALA A 144 -5.14 1.74 -16.14
CA ALA A 144 -5.89 2.77 -16.84
C ALA A 144 -5.89 4.06 -16.02
N LYS A 145 -5.53 5.15 -16.66
CA LYS A 145 -5.59 6.49 -16.13
C LYS A 145 -6.79 7.20 -16.72
N TRP A 146 -7.70 7.66 -15.88
CA TRP A 146 -8.90 8.39 -16.28
C TRP A 146 -8.73 9.87 -15.95
N SER A 147 -8.72 10.71 -16.98
CA SER A 147 -8.68 12.17 -16.85
C SER A 147 -10.10 12.72 -16.78
N LEU A 148 -10.36 13.52 -15.75
CA LEU A 148 -11.68 14.00 -15.35
C LEU A 148 -11.73 15.51 -15.45
N GLY A 149 -12.63 16.02 -16.29
CA GLY A 149 -12.91 17.45 -16.39
C GLY A 149 -14.16 17.86 -15.61
N PRO A 150 -14.46 19.16 -15.55
CA PRO A 150 -15.67 19.66 -14.87
C PRO A 150 -16.97 19.04 -15.40
N GLU A 151 -17.07 18.79 -16.71
CA GLU A 151 -18.24 18.13 -17.32
C GLU A 151 -18.42 16.70 -16.84
N THR A 152 -17.32 15.95 -16.69
CA THR A 152 -17.34 14.59 -16.18
C THR A 152 -17.79 14.57 -14.72
N TYR A 153 -17.26 15.47 -13.88
CA TYR A 153 -17.70 15.58 -12.49
C TYR A 153 -19.17 16.00 -12.35
N ALA A 154 -19.66 16.88 -13.20
CA ALA A 154 -21.08 17.23 -13.24
C ALA A 154 -21.94 16.01 -13.56
N ALA A 155 -21.58 15.20 -14.56
CA ALA A 155 -22.29 13.97 -14.90
C ALA A 155 -22.25 12.91 -13.78
N LEU A 156 -21.13 12.83 -13.03
CA LEU A 156 -21.01 11.95 -11.87
C LEU A 156 -21.92 12.39 -10.72
N LEU A 157 -21.99 13.70 -10.45
CA LEU A 157 -22.88 14.28 -9.45
C LEU A 157 -24.36 14.00 -9.79
N ASP A 158 -24.76 14.28 -11.04
CA ASP A 158 -26.13 14.02 -11.52
C ASP A 158 -26.50 12.53 -11.38
N ALA A 159 -25.58 11.63 -11.69
CA ALA A 159 -25.80 10.18 -11.54
C ALA A 159 -25.90 9.73 -10.09
N ALA A 160 -25.23 10.42 -9.17
CA ALA A 160 -25.30 10.15 -7.75
C ALA A 160 -26.45 10.90 -7.04
N GLU A 161 -27.14 11.84 -7.72
CA GLU A 161 -28.31 12.54 -7.19
C GLU A 161 -29.39 11.54 -6.77
N GLY A 162 -29.95 11.75 -5.58
CA GLY A 162 -30.92 10.84 -4.98
C GLY A 162 -30.31 9.68 -4.22
N SER A 163 -28.99 9.49 -4.24
CA SER A 163 -28.33 8.60 -3.29
C SER A 163 -28.45 9.19 -1.89
N PRO A 164 -29.01 8.44 -0.89
CA PRO A 164 -29.07 8.91 0.50
C PRO A 164 -27.67 9.14 1.10
N GLU A 165 -26.64 8.86 0.37
CA GLU A 165 -25.24 8.83 0.75
C GLU A 165 -24.47 10.08 0.32
N LEU A 166 -25.03 10.89 -0.57
CA LEU A 166 -24.43 12.18 -0.92
C LEU A 166 -24.58 13.13 0.28
N PRO A 167 -23.48 13.71 0.79
CA PRO A 167 -23.54 14.75 1.82
C PRO A 167 -24.46 15.88 1.34
N ARG A 168 -25.43 16.24 2.17
CA ARG A 168 -26.27 17.39 1.86
C ARG A 168 -25.49 18.69 2.08
N PRO A 169 -25.80 19.76 1.33
CA PRO A 169 -25.14 21.06 1.51
C PRO A 169 -25.19 21.58 2.94
N ASP A 170 -26.21 21.15 3.72
CA ASP A 170 -26.45 21.57 5.09
C ASP A 170 -25.77 20.69 6.16
N ASP A 171 -25.09 19.62 5.78
CA ASP A 171 -24.23 18.82 6.66
C ASP A 171 -22.93 19.61 6.92
N GLU A 172 -23.03 20.68 7.70
CA GLU A 172 -21.89 21.41 8.28
C GLU A 172 -21.14 20.53 9.29
N GLY A 173 -20.54 19.45 8.80
CA GLY A 173 -19.43 18.79 9.50
C GLY A 173 -18.26 19.75 9.50
N GLN A 174 -17.54 19.84 10.61
CA GLN A 174 -16.38 20.73 10.80
C GLN A 174 -15.55 20.85 9.53
N PRO A 175 -15.01 22.03 9.18
CA PRO A 175 -14.15 22.23 8.03
C PRO A 175 -12.80 21.49 8.26
N GLY A 176 -12.83 20.18 8.16
CA GLY A 176 -11.64 19.37 7.95
C GLY A 176 -11.23 19.47 6.49
N HIS A 177 -9.96 19.41 6.21
CA HIS A 177 -9.45 19.37 4.84
C HIS A 177 -10.12 18.20 4.09
N ARG A 178 -11.13 18.51 3.27
CA ARG A 178 -11.72 17.55 2.33
C ARG A 178 -10.75 17.38 1.16
N LEU A 179 -10.55 16.15 0.72
CA LEU A 179 -9.80 15.89 -0.50
C LEU A 179 -10.60 16.40 -1.69
N ASP A 180 -10.00 17.30 -2.44
CA ASP A 180 -10.58 17.85 -3.66
C ASP A 180 -10.60 16.80 -4.80
N PRO A 181 -11.50 16.98 -5.78
CA PRO A 181 -11.59 16.07 -6.91
C PRO A 181 -10.33 16.17 -7.76
N PRO A 182 -9.58 15.09 -7.97
CA PRO A 182 -8.36 15.12 -8.76
C PRO A 182 -8.66 15.23 -10.25
N ALA A 183 -7.76 15.86 -11.00
CA ALA A 183 -7.88 15.91 -12.46
C ALA A 183 -7.68 14.55 -13.13
N GLN A 184 -7.04 13.60 -12.45
CA GLN A 184 -6.75 12.27 -12.97
C GLN A 184 -6.80 11.23 -11.85
N ILE A 185 -7.28 10.04 -12.18
CA ILE A 185 -7.32 8.88 -11.28
C ILE A 185 -6.68 7.68 -11.95
N ASP A 186 -5.85 6.97 -11.20
CA ASP A 186 -5.20 5.76 -11.63
C ASP A 186 -5.96 4.52 -11.14
N PHE A 187 -6.32 3.63 -12.08
CA PHE A 187 -6.88 2.33 -11.82
C PHE A 187 -5.87 1.26 -12.22
N VAL A 188 -5.60 0.36 -11.30
CA VAL A 188 -4.60 -0.69 -11.50
C VAL A 188 -5.25 -2.05 -11.27
N THR A 189 -5.08 -2.98 -12.18
CA THR A 189 -5.48 -4.38 -11.99
C THR A 189 -4.67 -4.97 -10.83
N ALA A 190 -5.36 -5.61 -9.88
CA ALA A 190 -4.71 -6.34 -8.79
C ALA A 190 -3.77 -7.39 -9.36
N ARG A 191 -2.54 -7.41 -8.88
CA ARG A 191 -1.50 -8.22 -9.48
C ARG A 191 -0.62 -8.92 -8.45
N LYS A 192 -0.08 -10.05 -8.83
CA LYS A 192 1.06 -10.70 -8.19
C LYS A 192 2.33 -10.38 -8.96
N GLU A 193 3.43 -10.25 -8.25
CA GLU A 193 4.74 -9.95 -8.81
C GLU A 193 5.69 -11.12 -8.58
N PHE A 194 6.47 -11.46 -9.61
CA PHE A 194 7.51 -12.48 -9.53
C PHE A 194 8.85 -11.84 -9.90
N TYR A 195 9.79 -11.88 -8.99
CA TYR A 195 11.14 -11.40 -9.22
C TYR A 195 12.01 -12.53 -9.74
N ARG A 196 12.39 -12.50 -11.01
CA ARG A 196 13.32 -13.49 -11.61
C ARG A 196 14.72 -13.35 -11.04
N ARG A 197 15.09 -12.14 -10.62
CA ARG A 197 16.38 -11.79 -9.99
C ARG A 197 16.15 -10.66 -9.00
N PRO A 198 16.93 -10.58 -7.91
CA PRO A 198 16.92 -9.43 -7.02
C PRO A 198 17.10 -8.13 -7.82
N THR A 199 16.39 -7.07 -7.44
CA THR A 199 16.40 -5.72 -8.03
C THR A 199 15.90 -5.60 -9.48
N ALA A 200 15.55 -6.69 -10.16
CA ALA A 200 14.93 -6.63 -11.48
C ALA A 200 13.49 -6.08 -11.39
N LEU A 201 12.99 -5.55 -12.51
CA LEU A 201 11.55 -5.29 -12.62
C LEU A 201 10.80 -6.63 -12.57
N PRO A 202 9.73 -6.74 -11.77
CA PRO A 202 8.98 -7.99 -11.65
C PRO A 202 8.18 -8.30 -12.92
N ASP A 203 8.01 -9.58 -13.19
CA ASP A 203 6.94 -10.03 -14.06
C ASP A 203 5.62 -9.92 -13.29
N VAL A 204 4.58 -9.45 -13.98
CA VAL A 204 3.28 -9.19 -13.39
C VAL A 204 2.21 -10.09 -13.98
N GLU A 205 1.36 -10.66 -13.14
CA GLU A 205 0.18 -11.41 -13.56
C GLU A 205 -1.03 -10.95 -12.72
N PRO A 206 -2.25 -10.98 -13.27
CA PRO A 206 -3.44 -10.69 -12.49
C PRO A 206 -3.51 -11.55 -11.23
N GLY A 207 -3.94 -10.96 -10.13
CA GLY A 207 -3.99 -11.61 -8.82
C GLY A 207 -5.15 -11.13 -7.96
N SER A 208 -5.28 -11.71 -6.77
CA SER A 208 -6.21 -11.21 -5.78
C SER A 208 -5.67 -9.98 -5.07
N ILE A 209 -6.57 -9.19 -4.46
CA ILE A 209 -6.17 -8.05 -3.62
C ILE A 209 -5.18 -8.46 -2.52
N LYS A 210 -5.34 -9.62 -1.90
CA LYS A 210 -4.42 -10.14 -0.88
C LYS A 210 -3.00 -10.28 -1.41
N LEU A 211 -2.82 -10.75 -2.66
CA LEU A 211 -1.51 -10.90 -3.31
C LEU A 211 -0.95 -9.53 -3.71
N ASP A 212 -1.80 -8.60 -4.17
CA ASP A 212 -1.37 -7.23 -4.47
C ASP A 212 -0.85 -6.51 -3.21
N LEU A 213 -1.53 -6.67 -2.09
CA LEU A 213 -1.09 -6.10 -0.83
C LEU A 213 0.20 -6.75 -0.31
N HIS A 214 0.42 -8.06 -0.58
CA HIS A 214 1.62 -8.79 -0.15
C HIS A 214 2.93 -8.29 -0.78
N ARG A 215 2.88 -7.77 -2.01
CA ARG A 215 4.05 -7.23 -2.73
C ARG A 215 4.46 -5.82 -2.29
N ARG A 216 3.64 -5.14 -1.46
CA ARG A 216 3.91 -3.78 -0.99
C ARG A 216 5.08 -3.74 -0.01
N ASP A 217 5.49 -2.52 0.31
CA ASP A 217 6.70 -2.26 1.11
C ASP A 217 6.51 -2.56 2.61
N PHE A 218 5.50 -1.95 3.26
CA PHE A 218 5.33 -2.00 4.71
C PHE A 218 3.91 -2.39 5.10
N THR A 219 3.76 -3.02 6.27
CA THR A 219 2.45 -3.46 6.80
C THR A 219 1.43 -2.34 6.85
N ILE A 220 1.84 -1.12 7.23
CA ILE A 220 0.97 0.06 7.30
C ILE A 220 0.43 0.51 5.94
N ASN A 221 1.06 0.09 4.84
CA ASN A 221 0.64 0.37 3.46
C ASN A 221 -0.11 -0.81 2.83
N THR A 222 -0.41 -1.88 3.59
CA THR A 222 -1.19 -3.04 3.12
C THR A 222 -2.65 -3.01 3.55
N LEU A 223 -3.11 -1.87 4.00
CA LEU A 223 -4.51 -1.67 4.31
C LEU A 223 -5.29 -1.40 3.02
N ALA A 224 -6.49 -1.97 2.93
CA ALA A 224 -7.39 -1.75 1.81
C ALA A 224 -8.80 -1.45 2.29
N VAL A 225 -9.52 -0.61 1.56
CA VAL A 225 -10.96 -0.36 1.77
C VAL A 225 -11.69 -0.78 0.51
N ARG A 226 -12.58 -1.74 0.66
CA ARG A 226 -13.42 -2.24 -0.43
C ARG A 226 -14.51 -1.24 -0.77
N LEU A 227 -14.77 -1.05 -2.06
CA LEU A 227 -15.68 -0.01 -2.55
C LEU A 227 -16.93 -0.55 -3.24
N ASP A 228 -16.94 -1.80 -3.71
CA ASP A 228 -18.03 -2.33 -4.57
C ASP A 228 -19.31 -2.64 -3.80
N GLY A 229 -20.39 -2.03 -4.20
CA GLY A 229 -21.75 -2.32 -3.77
C GLY A 229 -21.95 -2.36 -2.25
N ALA A 230 -22.50 -3.45 -1.73
CA ALA A 230 -22.77 -3.63 -0.30
C ALA A 230 -21.52 -3.66 0.60
N TYR A 231 -20.33 -3.76 0.01
CA TYR A 231 -19.06 -3.78 0.73
C TYR A 231 -18.39 -2.43 0.84
N LEU A 232 -19.04 -1.36 0.34
CA LEU A 232 -18.49 -0.01 0.38
C LEU A 232 -18.07 0.40 1.80
N GLY A 233 -16.79 0.74 1.94
CA GLY A 233 -16.17 1.13 3.20
C GLY A 233 -15.59 -0.02 4.02
N GLN A 234 -15.76 -1.29 3.62
CA GLN A 234 -15.21 -2.43 4.36
C GLN A 234 -13.68 -2.39 4.39
N LEU A 235 -13.12 -2.27 5.60
CA LEU A 235 -11.68 -2.26 5.82
C LEU A 235 -11.10 -3.68 5.86
N LEU A 236 -10.06 -3.92 5.08
CA LEU A 236 -9.31 -5.17 5.03
C LEU A 236 -7.88 -4.96 5.57
N ASP A 237 -7.49 -5.78 6.53
CA ASP A 237 -6.14 -5.81 7.12
C ASP A 237 -5.65 -7.26 7.23
N PHE A 238 -4.97 -7.74 6.19
CA PHE A 238 -4.44 -9.11 6.14
C PHE A 238 -3.09 -9.26 6.85
N TYR A 239 -2.34 -8.16 7.01
CA TYR A 239 -0.93 -8.19 7.44
C TYR A 239 -0.67 -7.45 8.75
N GLY A 240 -1.73 -7.00 9.44
CA GLY A 240 -1.62 -6.36 10.75
C GLY A 240 -1.18 -4.89 10.71
N GLY A 241 -1.43 -4.22 9.58
CA GLY A 241 -1.07 -2.82 9.39
C GLY A 241 -1.68 -1.88 10.44
N ARG A 242 -2.93 -2.10 10.84
CA ARG A 242 -3.58 -1.31 11.91
C ARG A 242 -2.87 -1.44 13.25
N ARG A 243 -2.43 -2.66 13.59
CA ARG A 243 -1.68 -2.89 14.84
C ARG A 243 -0.36 -2.13 14.82
N ASP A 244 0.36 -2.20 13.70
CA ASP A 244 1.64 -1.54 13.55
C ASP A 244 1.48 0.00 13.52
N MET A 245 0.42 0.52 12.89
CA MET A 245 0.05 1.95 12.96
C MET A 245 -0.20 2.43 14.40
N ARG A 246 -1.01 1.70 15.18
CA ARG A 246 -1.26 2.05 16.60
C ARG A 246 0.00 2.05 17.45
N ARG A 247 1.00 1.23 17.09
CA ARG A 247 2.29 1.17 17.78
C ARG A 247 3.30 2.19 17.24
N GLY A 248 2.97 2.90 16.18
CA GLY A 248 3.87 3.85 15.53
C GLY A 248 5.09 3.15 14.94
N ILE A 249 4.94 1.98 14.31
CA ILE A 249 6.06 1.23 13.76
C ILE A 249 5.92 0.98 12.25
N ILE A 250 7.08 1.01 11.58
CA ILE A 250 7.25 0.66 10.18
C ILE A 250 7.89 -0.73 10.12
N ARG A 251 7.17 -1.68 9.54
CA ARG A 251 7.58 -3.07 9.42
C ARG A 251 7.45 -3.56 7.98
N VAL A 252 8.48 -4.23 7.47
CA VAL A 252 8.41 -4.96 6.19
C VAL A 252 7.52 -6.20 6.30
N LEU A 253 6.99 -6.67 5.18
CA LEU A 253 6.12 -7.85 5.16
C LEU A 253 6.90 -9.16 5.31
N HIS A 254 8.14 -9.19 4.82
CA HIS A 254 9.02 -10.36 4.87
C HIS A 254 10.51 -9.97 4.90
N SER A 255 11.37 -10.88 5.32
CA SER A 255 12.80 -10.64 5.50
C SER A 255 13.59 -10.32 4.23
N LEU A 256 13.08 -10.68 3.05
CA LEU A 256 13.72 -10.39 1.77
C LEU A 256 13.26 -9.07 1.14
N SER A 257 12.39 -8.31 1.80
CA SER A 257 11.75 -7.11 1.25
C SER A 257 12.76 -6.08 0.73
N PHE A 258 13.86 -5.85 1.45
CA PHE A 258 14.92 -4.93 1.03
C PHE A 258 15.88 -5.55 0.00
N ILE A 259 15.94 -6.88 -0.09
CA ILE A 259 16.70 -7.58 -1.13
C ILE A 259 15.95 -7.51 -2.47
N ASP A 260 14.63 -7.69 -2.44
CA ASP A 260 13.76 -7.62 -3.63
C ASP A 260 13.72 -6.20 -4.20
N ASP A 261 13.56 -5.21 -3.33
CA ASP A 261 13.59 -3.79 -3.69
C ASP A 261 14.34 -2.94 -2.65
N PRO A 262 15.64 -2.68 -2.86
CA PRO A 262 16.45 -1.91 -1.90
C PRO A 262 16.02 -0.44 -1.73
N THR A 263 15.28 0.14 -2.69
CA THR A 263 14.75 1.50 -2.53
C THR A 263 13.77 1.62 -1.37
N ARG A 264 13.21 0.50 -0.91
CA ARG A 264 12.38 0.46 0.30
C ARG A 264 13.12 0.90 1.56
N ILE A 265 14.46 0.84 1.58
CA ILE A 265 15.26 1.39 2.68
C ILE A 265 15.06 2.91 2.76
N LEU A 266 15.20 3.61 1.64
CA LEU A 266 14.99 5.06 1.55
C LEU A 266 13.55 5.42 1.91
N ARG A 267 12.59 4.66 1.41
CA ARG A 267 11.14 4.81 1.72
C ARG A 267 10.83 4.57 3.20
N ALA A 268 11.51 3.60 3.86
CA ALA A 268 11.35 3.35 5.29
C ALA A 268 11.74 4.56 6.12
N VAL A 269 12.91 5.14 5.84
CA VAL A 269 13.41 6.32 6.54
C VAL A 269 12.50 7.52 6.28
N ARG A 270 12.08 7.72 5.04
CA ARG A 270 11.16 8.80 4.69
C ARG A 270 9.84 8.69 5.46
N LEU A 271 9.23 7.50 5.50
CA LEU A 271 7.99 7.28 6.26
C LEU A 271 8.19 7.37 7.77
N GLU A 272 9.35 6.93 8.30
CA GLU A 272 9.71 7.08 9.72
C GLU A 272 9.62 8.55 10.13
N GLN A 273 10.22 9.45 9.35
CA GLN A 273 10.21 10.88 9.64
C GLN A 273 8.85 11.53 9.37
N ARG A 274 8.21 11.25 8.23
CA ARG A 274 6.90 11.80 7.85
C ARG A 274 5.81 11.48 8.85
N LEU A 275 5.78 10.25 9.37
CA LEU A 275 4.72 9.78 10.26
C LEU A 275 5.07 9.99 11.74
N GLY A 276 6.34 10.21 12.08
CA GLY A 276 6.83 10.19 13.46
C GLY A 276 6.81 8.79 14.06
N PHE A 277 6.95 7.77 13.21
CA PHE A 277 7.00 6.36 13.61
C PHE A 277 8.45 5.91 13.78
N ALA A 278 8.66 4.67 14.24
CA ALA A 278 9.98 4.05 14.31
C ALA A 278 10.06 2.83 13.40
N ILE A 279 11.19 2.65 12.71
CA ILE A 279 11.47 1.39 12.01
C ILE A 279 11.59 0.28 13.05
N GLU A 280 10.81 -0.79 12.90
CA GLU A 280 10.80 -1.93 13.82
C GLU A 280 12.19 -2.58 13.88
N PRO A 281 12.69 -2.99 15.09
CA PRO A 281 14.06 -3.47 15.23
C PRO A 281 14.45 -4.63 14.32
N GLY A 282 13.55 -5.60 14.08
CA GLY A 282 13.79 -6.70 13.15
C GLY A 282 13.90 -6.20 11.71
N THR A 283 13.10 -5.21 11.33
CA THR A 283 13.17 -4.56 10.02
C THR A 283 14.46 -3.75 9.87
N ALA A 284 14.86 -3.00 10.89
CA ALA A 284 16.12 -2.24 10.88
C ALA A 284 17.33 -3.17 10.74
N GLY A 285 17.31 -4.34 11.40
CA GLY A 285 18.36 -5.34 11.29
C GLY A 285 18.59 -5.89 9.87
N LEU A 286 17.59 -5.81 8.99
CA LEU A 286 17.71 -6.26 7.60
C LEU A 286 18.42 -5.23 6.70
N ILE A 287 18.56 -3.97 7.13
CA ILE A 287 19.08 -2.90 6.29
C ILE A 287 20.55 -3.15 5.97
N ALA A 288 21.38 -3.48 6.97
CA ALA A 288 22.81 -3.68 6.79
C ALA A 288 23.13 -4.74 5.72
N ASP A 289 22.40 -5.87 5.74
CA ASP A 289 22.58 -6.96 4.78
C ASP A 289 22.10 -6.58 3.35
N ALA A 290 21.19 -5.62 3.26
CA ALA A 290 20.61 -5.18 1.98
C ALA A 290 21.33 -3.98 1.35
N LEU A 291 22.20 -3.24 2.09
CA LEU A 291 22.95 -2.10 1.54
C LEU A 291 23.67 -2.42 0.22
N PRO A 292 24.40 -3.56 0.06
CA PRO A 292 25.06 -3.87 -1.20
C PRO A 292 24.11 -4.07 -2.38
N MET A 293 22.81 -4.25 -2.13
CA MET A 293 21.83 -4.36 -3.19
C MET A 293 21.46 -3.00 -3.81
N LEU A 294 21.71 -1.89 -3.12
CA LEU A 294 21.53 -0.53 -3.67
C LEU A 294 22.40 -0.31 -4.91
N ASP A 295 23.60 -0.91 -4.98
CA ASP A 295 24.48 -0.83 -6.16
C ASP A 295 23.87 -1.43 -7.44
N ARG A 296 22.85 -2.26 -7.30
CA ARG A 296 22.12 -2.89 -8.42
C ARG A 296 20.89 -2.10 -8.85
N VAL A 297 20.51 -1.08 -8.10
CA VAL A 297 19.38 -0.20 -8.45
C VAL A 297 19.88 0.86 -9.43
N THR A 298 19.06 1.21 -10.40
CA THR A 298 19.41 2.29 -11.34
C THR A 298 19.53 3.63 -10.60
N GLY A 299 20.49 4.45 -11.02
CA GLY A 299 20.71 5.79 -10.43
C GLY A 299 19.44 6.66 -10.48
N GLU A 300 18.61 6.50 -11.51
CA GLU A 300 17.33 7.20 -11.65
C GLU A 300 16.36 6.85 -10.51
N ARG A 301 16.22 5.57 -10.15
CA ARG A 301 15.36 5.15 -9.04
C ARG A 301 15.86 5.67 -7.69
N ILE A 302 17.17 5.61 -7.46
CA ILE A 302 17.80 6.18 -6.24
C ILE A 302 17.54 7.68 -6.18
N ARG A 303 17.78 8.38 -7.29
CA ARG A 303 17.56 9.81 -7.41
C ARG A 303 16.11 10.18 -7.08
N SER A 304 15.13 9.50 -7.66
CA SER A 304 13.71 9.75 -7.38
C SER A 304 13.37 9.62 -5.90
N GLU A 305 13.88 8.61 -5.19
CA GLU A 305 13.61 8.47 -3.76
C GLU A 305 14.33 9.55 -2.92
N ILE A 306 15.53 9.98 -3.31
CA ILE A 306 16.24 11.08 -2.64
C ILE A 306 15.50 12.41 -2.88
N GLU A 307 15.04 12.70 -4.11
CA GLU A 307 14.23 13.87 -4.42
C GLU A 307 12.96 13.92 -3.55
N LEU A 308 12.26 12.77 -3.42
CA LEU A 308 11.11 12.66 -2.53
C LEU A 308 11.48 12.86 -1.05
N ALA A 309 12.65 12.42 -0.62
CA ALA A 309 13.15 12.63 0.74
C ALA A 309 13.43 14.11 1.02
N LEU A 310 13.95 14.83 0.02
CA LEU A 310 14.23 16.27 0.12
C LEU A 310 12.97 17.13 0.12
N LEU A 311 11.84 16.61 -0.40
CA LEU A 311 10.54 17.27 -0.38
C LEU A 311 9.72 17.01 0.90
N GLU A 312 10.23 16.20 1.83
CA GLU A 312 9.56 16.00 3.13
C GLU A 312 9.61 17.30 3.97
N ALA A 313 8.72 17.39 4.94
CA ALA A 313 8.62 18.58 5.82
C ALA A 313 9.92 18.85 6.61
N ASP A 314 10.69 17.82 6.91
CA ASP A 314 11.99 17.92 7.59
C ASP A 314 13.02 17.04 6.86
N PRO A 315 13.57 17.52 5.73
CA PRO A 315 14.55 16.77 4.95
C PRO A 315 15.87 16.57 5.70
N VAL A 316 16.22 17.46 6.63
CA VAL A 316 17.43 17.35 7.46
C VAL A 316 17.38 16.06 8.25
N ARG A 317 16.28 15.80 8.97
CA ARG A 317 16.13 14.56 9.75
C ARG A 317 16.13 13.31 8.89
N VAL A 318 15.55 13.38 7.68
CA VAL A 318 15.60 12.24 6.76
C VAL A 318 17.05 11.92 6.40
N MET A 319 17.86 12.95 6.05
CA MET A 319 19.25 12.77 5.68
C MET A 319 20.14 12.33 6.84
N GLU A 320 19.93 12.87 8.04
CA GLU A 320 20.60 12.42 9.27
C GLU A 320 20.31 10.93 9.52
N ARG A 321 19.07 10.51 9.39
CA ARG A 321 18.69 9.13 9.60
C ARG A 321 19.27 8.18 8.57
N LEU A 322 19.37 8.60 7.29
CA LEU A 322 20.07 7.85 6.24
C LEU A 322 21.57 7.71 6.53
N ASP A 323 22.20 8.73 7.13
CA ASP A 323 23.61 8.68 7.55
C ASP A 323 23.82 7.73 8.74
N GLU A 324 22.97 7.80 9.77
CA GLU A 324 22.99 6.88 10.91
C GLU A 324 22.88 5.41 10.48
N LEU A 325 22.11 5.13 9.44
CA LEU A 325 21.93 3.79 8.88
C LEU A 325 23.01 3.41 7.84
N VAL A 326 24.04 4.27 7.69
CA VAL A 326 25.17 4.08 6.75
C VAL A 326 24.73 4.07 5.28
N VAL A 327 23.48 4.45 4.98
CA VAL A 327 22.94 4.48 3.61
C VAL A 327 23.64 5.55 2.77
N LEU A 328 23.84 6.77 3.32
CA LEU A 328 24.51 7.85 2.59
C LEU A 328 25.96 7.51 2.24
N ALA A 329 26.70 6.96 3.20
CA ALA A 329 28.09 6.55 2.96
C ALA A 329 28.20 5.44 1.91
N HIS A 330 27.17 4.59 1.79
CA HIS A 330 27.10 3.55 0.77
C HIS A 330 26.75 4.12 -0.62
N LEU A 331 25.76 5.01 -0.70
CA LEU A 331 25.33 5.61 -1.97
C LEU A 331 26.34 6.59 -2.56
N ALA A 332 27.06 7.32 -1.70
CA ALA A 332 28.04 8.34 -2.09
C ALA A 332 29.29 8.23 -1.19
N PRO A 333 30.21 7.31 -1.51
CA PRO A 333 31.44 7.14 -0.72
C PRO A 333 32.20 8.46 -0.55
N GLY A 334 32.51 8.82 0.69
CA GLY A 334 33.18 10.09 1.05
C GLY A 334 32.21 11.24 1.38
N VAL A 335 30.90 11.06 1.18
CA VAL A 335 29.89 11.97 1.71
C VAL A 335 29.50 11.52 3.12
N SER A 336 29.56 12.45 4.07
CA SER A 336 29.05 12.24 5.43
C SER A 336 28.16 13.41 5.80
N TRP A 337 27.09 13.13 6.50
CA TRP A 337 26.24 14.18 7.03
C TRP A 337 26.96 14.85 8.22
N ARG A 338 27.05 16.18 8.18
CA ARG A 338 27.69 16.98 9.23
C ARG A 338 26.78 18.14 9.64
N PRO A 339 26.93 18.67 10.85
CA PRO A 339 26.15 19.83 11.31
C PRO A 339 26.22 21.01 10.33
N GLU A 340 27.37 21.23 9.69
CA GLU A 340 27.55 22.29 8.69
C GLU A 340 26.72 22.02 7.44
N THR A 341 26.56 20.74 7.05
CA THR A 341 25.71 20.33 5.92
C THR A 341 24.25 20.59 6.25
N ALA A 342 23.80 20.25 7.46
CA ALA A 342 22.44 20.53 7.93
C ALA A 342 22.12 22.02 7.85
N ALA A 343 23.04 22.88 8.35
CA ALA A 343 22.88 24.33 8.30
C ALA A 343 22.79 24.90 6.88
N VAL A 344 23.41 24.24 5.88
CA VAL A 344 23.27 24.59 4.47
C VAL A 344 21.88 24.20 3.98
N PHE A 345 21.42 22.99 4.28
CA PHE A 345 20.10 22.50 3.87
C PHE A 345 18.96 23.35 4.43
N GLU A 346 19.03 23.78 5.67
CA GLU A 346 18.04 24.69 6.29
C GLU A 346 17.94 26.04 5.55
N ARG A 347 18.99 26.46 4.86
CA ARG A 347 19.06 27.74 4.12
C ARG A 347 18.65 27.61 2.66
N VAL A 348 18.62 26.41 2.07
CA VAL A 348 18.29 26.18 0.66
C VAL A 348 16.94 26.75 0.28
N PRO A 349 15.84 26.58 1.05
CA PRO A 349 14.53 27.14 0.69
C PRO A 349 14.54 28.66 0.54
N SER A 350 15.49 29.38 1.16
CA SER A 350 15.60 30.84 1.03
C SER A 350 16.32 31.30 -0.25
N PHE A 351 16.91 30.37 -1.01
CA PHE A 351 17.63 30.66 -2.24
C PHE A 351 16.96 30.17 -3.52
N VAL A 352 15.94 29.33 -3.37
CA VAL A 352 15.24 28.70 -4.51
C VAL A 352 13.75 28.98 -4.39
N ASP A 353 13.23 29.84 -5.29
CA ASP A 353 11.79 30.16 -5.34
C ASP A 353 10.92 28.95 -5.72
N ASN A 354 11.55 27.85 -6.11
CA ASN A 354 10.92 26.56 -6.35
C ASN A 354 11.95 25.47 -6.03
N PRO A 355 11.85 24.75 -4.91
CA PRO A 355 12.85 23.76 -4.49
C PRO A 355 12.86 22.47 -5.30
N LEU A 356 12.22 22.39 -6.47
CA LEU A 356 12.32 21.34 -7.51
C LEU A 356 10.98 21.25 -8.30
#